data_a55704bd7e48ea01641b99d0c3ffbf98
#
_entry.id   a55704bd7e48ea01641b99d0c3ffbf98
#
_cell.length_a   1.000
_cell.length_b   1.000
_cell.length_c   1.000
_cell.angle_alpha   90.00
_cell.angle_beta   90.00
_cell.angle_gamma   90.00
#
_symmetry.space_group_name_H-M   'P 1'
#
loop_
_entity.id
_entity.type
_entity.pdbx_description
1 polymer ?
#
loop_
_entity_poly.entity_id
_entity_poly.type
_entity_poly.pdbx_seq_one_letter_code
_entity_poly.pdbx_strand_id
1 'polypeptide(L)'
;MQFEWINFYSEFASKLLSFKNDRKSLISKINAVYAAIDMKVPKLESGDEIIDIDPFTIFGLFNKGITNANRIAIIGSIAKEFGIEAKVPDNFDGIPVLNNLKATFYGFKDDRKEDDIDNIWNVFEAAIALADEDNEANRAEFSKWYDLVHDQLCIRWNLTMGLYWIRPYSFINLDSRNRWYLTNVENMPAEFVDAVKSKINKLPNAADYLFVKDSCMTALNEGSYEYKNYPELSYYAWMISEQVNQEDVYKRQGYNERPAYWKNKISIRRSYA
;
A
#
# COMPACT_ATOMS: atom_id res chain seq x y z
N MET A 1 -17.74 -0.05 -5.70
CA MET A 1 -17.07 -1.37 -5.66
C MET A 1 -16.79 -1.72 -4.20
N GLN A 2 -16.90 -2.97 -3.77
CA GLN A 2 -16.68 -3.34 -2.37
C GLN A 2 -15.36 -4.13 -2.27
N PHE A 3 -14.42 -3.60 -1.49
CA PHE A 3 -13.11 -4.23 -1.24
C PHE A 3 -13.14 -4.88 0.15
N GLU A 4 -13.38 -6.19 0.22
CA GLU A 4 -13.53 -6.94 1.49
C GLU A 4 -12.30 -6.86 2.41
N TRP A 5 -11.11 -6.73 1.82
CA TRP A 5 -9.85 -6.66 2.57
C TRP A 5 -9.73 -5.41 3.46
N ILE A 6 -10.42 -4.30 3.13
CA ILE A 6 -10.26 -3.01 3.81
C ILE A 6 -10.60 -3.10 5.29
N ASN A 7 -11.73 -3.72 5.64
CA ASN A 7 -12.16 -3.83 7.04
C ASN A 7 -11.17 -4.64 7.87
N PHE A 8 -10.69 -5.77 7.33
CA PHE A 8 -9.69 -6.61 7.98
C PHE A 8 -8.38 -5.85 8.23
N TYR A 9 -7.87 -5.18 7.21
CA TYR A 9 -6.59 -4.46 7.30
C TYR A 9 -6.68 -3.27 8.25
N SER A 10 -7.78 -2.54 8.23
CA SER A 10 -8.00 -1.40 9.13
C SER A 10 -8.12 -1.85 10.59
N GLU A 11 -8.85 -2.94 10.87
CA GLU A 11 -8.95 -3.51 12.21
C GLU A 11 -7.60 -4.04 12.69
N PHE A 12 -6.89 -4.79 11.85
CA PHE A 12 -5.57 -5.29 12.18
C PHE A 12 -4.57 -4.17 12.49
N ALA A 13 -4.57 -3.10 11.69
CA ALA A 13 -3.75 -1.92 11.97
C ALA A 13 -4.05 -1.32 13.35
N SER A 14 -5.32 -1.19 13.70
CA SER A 14 -5.72 -0.69 15.03
C SER A 14 -5.28 -1.62 16.16
N LYS A 15 -5.37 -2.93 15.98
CA LYS A 15 -4.89 -3.93 16.97
C LYS A 15 -3.36 -3.86 17.15
N LEU A 16 -2.61 -3.62 16.06
CA LEU A 16 -1.14 -3.53 16.13
C LEU A 16 -0.65 -2.38 16.99
N LEU A 17 -1.38 -1.26 17.11
CA LEU A 17 -0.99 -0.12 17.95
C LEU A 17 -0.70 -0.52 19.40
N SER A 18 -1.41 -1.48 19.96
CA SER A 18 -1.20 -1.96 21.34
C SER A 18 0.17 -2.59 21.56
N PHE A 19 0.84 -2.98 20.49
CA PHE A 19 2.17 -3.62 20.54
C PHE A 19 3.34 -2.65 20.33
N LYS A 20 3.08 -1.36 20.12
CA LYS A 20 4.14 -0.35 19.91
C LYS A 20 5.22 -0.42 20.99
N ASN A 21 4.82 -0.60 22.23
CA ASN A 21 5.70 -0.69 23.41
C ASN A 21 5.92 -2.14 23.92
N ASP A 22 5.36 -3.14 23.23
CA ASP A 22 5.54 -4.57 23.57
C ASP A 22 5.82 -5.42 22.33
N ARG A 23 6.90 -5.09 21.64
CA ARG A 23 7.30 -5.73 20.37
C ARG A 23 7.75 -7.18 20.56
N LYS A 24 8.21 -7.55 21.77
CA LYS A 24 8.57 -8.94 22.07
C LYS A 24 7.34 -9.85 22.00
N SER A 25 6.22 -9.42 22.60
CA SER A 25 4.95 -10.15 22.49
C SER A 25 4.46 -10.18 21.05
N LEU A 26 4.63 -9.10 20.29
CA LEU A 26 4.29 -9.04 18.87
C LEU A 26 5.09 -10.05 18.05
N ILE A 27 6.42 -10.12 18.23
CA ILE A 27 7.29 -11.09 17.57
C ILE A 27 6.85 -12.51 17.90
N SER A 28 6.55 -12.79 19.18
CA SER A 28 6.04 -14.10 19.61
C SER A 28 4.75 -14.47 18.89
N LYS A 29 3.81 -13.53 18.77
CA LYS A 29 2.56 -13.73 18.02
C LYS A 29 2.79 -14.00 16.54
N ILE A 30 3.69 -13.25 15.90
CA ILE A 30 4.03 -13.49 14.48
C ILE A 30 4.63 -14.89 14.29
N ASN A 31 5.52 -15.32 15.19
CA ASN A 31 6.05 -16.69 15.17
C ASN A 31 4.92 -17.74 15.33
N ALA A 32 3.97 -17.52 16.24
CA ALA A 32 2.81 -18.40 16.44
C ALA A 32 1.90 -18.44 15.20
N VAL A 33 1.67 -17.30 14.53
CA VAL A 33 0.92 -17.24 13.26
C VAL A 33 1.50 -18.18 12.21
N TYR A 34 2.81 -18.13 12.01
CA TYR A 34 3.47 -18.96 11.00
C TYR A 34 3.57 -20.45 11.41
N ALA A 35 3.81 -20.72 12.68
CA ALA A 35 3.82 -22.08 13.22
C ALA A 35 2.47 -22.78 13.08
N ALA A 36 1.37 -22.04 13.30
CA ALA A 36 0.00 -22.57 13.21
C ALA A 36 -0.40 -23.06 11.80
N ILE A 37 0.32 -22.62 10.77
CA ILE A 37 0.06 -22.97 9.35
C ILE A 37 1.21 -23.76 8.73
N ASP A 38 2.13 -24.26 9.54
CA ASP A 38 3.33 -25.03 9.10
C ASP A 38 4.18 -24.27 8.05
N MET A 39 4.35 -22.96 8.26
CA MET A 39 5.18 -22.10 7.42
C MET A 39 6.32 -21.50 8.22
N LYS A 40 7.44 -21.22 7.55
CA LYS A 40 8.55 -20.47 8.15
C LYS A 40 8.31 -18.98 8.04
N VAL A 41 8.59 -18.24 9.13
CA VAL A 41 8.66 -16.79 9.08
C VAL A 41 9.74 -16.38 8.08
N PRO A 42 9.47 -15.43 7.16
CA PRO A 42 10.50 -14.91 6.26
C PRO A 42 11.67 -14.32 7.04
N LYS A 43 12.86 -14.32 6.44
CA LYS A 43 14.04 -13.71 7.04
C LYS A 43 13.84 -12.20 7.16
N LEU A 44 13.78 -11.70 8.39
CA LEU A 44 13.55 -10.29 8.73
C LEU A 44 14.75 -9.64 9.43
N GLU A 45 15.81 -10.41 9.65
CA GLU A 45 17.04 -9.93 10.28
C GLU A 45 18.27 -10.66 9.71
N SER A 46 19.46 -10.13 9.93
CA SER A 46 20.72 -10.77 9.51
C SER A 46 20.98 -12.11 10.21
N GLY A 47 20.58 -12.23 11.49
CA GLY A 47 20.59 -13.48 12.25
C GLY A 47 19.33 -14.34 12.06
N ASP A 48 19.21 -15.37 12.88
CA ASP A 48 18.06 -16.28 12.88
C ASP A 48 16.88 -15.75 13.71
N GLU A 49 17.14 -14.81 14.62
CA GLU A 49 16.14 -14.23 15.52
C GLU A 49 15.71 -12.84 15.05
N ILE A 50 14.42 -12.57 15.12
CA ILE A 50 13.87 -11.24 14.94
C ILE A 50 14.12 -10.45 16.22
N ILE A 51 14.95 -9.40 16.13
CA ILE A 51 15.32 -8.56 17.29
C ILE A 51 14.24 -7.52 17.56
N ASP A 52 13.73 -6.92 16.50
CA ASP A 52 12.69 -5.90 16.53
C ASP A 52 11.91 -5.90 15.20
N ILE A 53 10.71 -5.33 15.18
CA ILE A 53 9.84 -5.33 14.01
C ILE A 53 8.96 -4.08 13.98
N ASP A 54 8.78 -3.50 12.78
CA ASP A 54 7.85 -2.42 12.52
C ASP A 54 6.48 -2.95 12.02
N PRO A 55 5.41 -2.16 12.15
CA PRO A 55 4.06 -2.58 11.79
C PRO A 55 3.84 -2.74 10.29
N PHE A 56 4.50 -1.95 9.44
CA PHE A 56 4.34 -2.07 7.99
C PHE A 56 5.03 -3.32 7.43
N THR A 57 6.17 -3.72 8.00
CA THR A 57 6.81 -5.00 7.67
C THR A 57 5.89 -6.18 7.97
N ILE A 58 5.09 -6.13 9.05
CA ILE A 58 4.10 -7.16 9.34
C ILE A 58 3.06 -7.26 8.21
N PHE A 59 2.53 -6.14 7.72
CA PHE A 59 1.69 -6.12 6.51
C PHE A 59 2.43 -6.64 5.29
N GLY A 60 3.70 -6.33 5.14
CA GLY A 60 4.57 -6.83 4.08
C GLY A 60 4.73 -8.35 4.06
N LEU A 61 4.55 -9.04 5.20
CA LEU A 61 4.64 -10.50 5.27
C LEU A 61 3.62 -11.20 4.37
N PHE A 62 2.44 -10.61 4.19
CA PHE A 62 1.38 -11.14 3.34
C PHE A 62 1.06 -10.27 2.12
N ASN A 63 1.60 -9.04 2.02
CA ASN A 63 1.47 -8.14 0.86
C ASN A 63 2.73 -8.14 -0.02
N LYS A 64 3.20 -9.31 -0.37
CA LYS A 64 4.32 -9.54 -1.30
C LYS A 64 3.96 -10.61 -2.32
N GLY A 65 4.86 -10.90 -3.25
CA GLY A 65 4.65 -11.87 -4.34
C GLY A 65 4.53 -13.32 -3.87
N ILE A 66 3.47 -13.63 -3.13
CA ILE A 66 3.08 -14.98 -2.68
C ILE A 66 1.75 -15.37 -3.32
N THR A 67 1.42 -16.66 -3.29
CA THR A 67 0.12 -17.15 -3.80
C THR A 67 -1.03 -16.64 -2.92
N ASN A 68 -2.23 -16.48 -3.49
CA ASN A 68 -3.42 -16.11 -2.72
C ASN A 68 -3.73 -17.14 -1.63
N ALA A 69 -3.51 -18.44 -1.87
CA ALA A 69 -3.69 -19.48 -0.88
C ALA A 69 -2.81 -19.25 0.36
N ASN A 70 -1.51 -18.96 0.16
CA ASN A 70 -0.59 -18.65 1.25
C ASN A 70 -0.97 -17.34 1.96
N ARG A 71 -1.40 -16.31 1.22
CA ARG A 71 -1.87 -15.05 1.79
C ARG A 71 -3.08 -15.27 2.68
N ILE A 72 -4.10 -15.98 2.21
CA ILE A 72 -5.31 -16.30 2.98
C ILE A 72 -4.95 -17.11 4.22
N ALA A 73 -4.06 -18.10 4.12
CA ALA A 73 -3.61 -18.89 5.27
C ALA A 73 -2.96 -18.01 6.35
N ILE A 74 -2.03 -17.11 5.95
CA ILE A 74 -1.36 -16.18 6.87
C ILE A 74 -2.38 -15.24 7.51
N ILE A 75 -3.25 -14.60 6.72
CA ILE A 75 -4.26 -13.66 7.21
C ILE A 75 -5.28 -14.37 8.12
N GLY A 76 -5.69 -15.59 7.78
CA GLY A 76 -6.58 -16.41 8.62
C GLY A 76 -5.95 -16.79 9.96
N SER A 77 -4.64 -17.04 9.99
CA SER A 77 -3.91 -17.28 11.24
C SER A 77 -3.76 -15.99 12.05
N ILE A 78 -3.48 -14.84 11.39
CA ILE A 78 -3.47 -13.51 12.02
C ILE A 78 -4.82 -13.22 12.67
N ALA A 79 -5.93 -13.48 11.97
CA ALA A 79 -7.27 -13.26 12.51
C ALA A 79 -7.46 -13.95 13.85
N LYS A 80 -7.07 -15.20 13.96
CA LYS A 80 -7.17 -16.00 15.20
C LYS A 80 -6.25 -15.48 16.30
N GLU A 81 -4.98 -15.23 15.96
CA GLU A 81 -3.96 -14.86 16.94
C GLU A 81 -4.15 -13.46 17.51
N PHE A 82 -4.67 -12.53 16.71
CA PHE A 82 -4.90 -11.13 17.11
C PHE A 82 -6.38 -10.83 17.46
N GLY A 83 -7.27 -11.79 17.34
CA GLY A 83 -8.69 -11.59 17.64
C GLY A 83 -9.34 -10.58 16.69
N ILE A 84 -9.10 -10.70 15.38
CA ILE A 84 -9.74 -9.87 14.36
C ILE A 84 -11.16 -10.38 14.12
N GLU A 85 -12.14 -9.49 14.21
CA GLU A 85 -13.56 -9.81 14.01
C GLU A 85 -14.00 -9.69 12.57
N ALA A 86 -13.34 -8.82 11.80
CA ALA A 86 -13.61 -8.65 10.38
C ALA A 86 -13.39 -9.94 9.62
N LYS A 87 -14.23 -10.19 8.60
CA LYS A 87 -14.13 -11.36 7.71
C LYS A 87 -12.72 -11.43 7.10
N VAL A 88 -12.12 -12.61 7.14
CA VAL A 88 -10.88 -12.89 6.40
C VAL A 88 -11.15 -12.73 4.90
N PRO A 89 -10.43 -11.81 4.22
CA PRO A 89 -10.66 -11.57 2.80
C PRO A 89 -10.14 -12.73 1.95
N ASP A 90 -10.84 -13.01 0.87
CA ASP A 90 -10.45 -13.97 -0.17
C ASP A 90 -10.12 -13.31 -1.51
N ASN A 91 -10.41 -12.01 -1.63
CA ASN A 91 -10.08 -11.16 -2.77
C ASN A 91 -9.18 -10.00 -2.33
N PHE A 92 -8.14 -9.72 -3.12
CA PHE A 92 -7.10 -8.74 -2.86
C PHE A 92 -6.92 -7.75 -4.02
N ASP A 93 -7.96 -7.54 -4.82
CA ASP A 93 -7.92 -6.62 -5.96
C ASP A 93 -7.61 -5.20 -5.52
N GLY A 94 -6.73 -4.53 -6.26
CA GLY A 94 -6.30 -3.16 -5.97
C GLY A 94 -5.31 -3.01 -4.81
N ILE A 95 -4.87 -4.12 -4.17
CA ILE A 95 -3.83 -4.05 -3.14
C ILE A 95 -2.44 -3.98 -3.78
N PRO A 96 -1.62 -2.98 -3.43
CA PRO A 96 -0.23 -2.94 -3.86
C PRO A 96 0.59 -4.06 -3.20
N VAL A 97 1.49 -4.65 -3.98
CA VAL A 97 2.29 -5.82 -3.57
C VAL A 97 3.78 -5.49 -3.63
N LEU A 98 4.50 -5.77 -2.56
CA LEU A 98 5.95 -5.58 -2.49
C LEU A 98 6.72 -6.63 -3.29
N ASN A 99 7.92 -6.25 -3.71
CA ASN A 99 8.90 -7.21 -4.19
C ASN A 99 9.38 -8.09 -3.03
N ASN A 100 9.43 -9.40 -3.21
CA ASN A 100 9.82 -10.37 -2.18
C ASN A 100 11.19 -10.10 -1.54
N LEU A 101 12.13 -9.53 -2.30
CA LEU A 101 13.47 -9.21 -1.82
C LEU A 101 13.55 -7.86 -1.08
N LYS A 102 12.45 -7.10 -1.02
CA LYS A 102 12.39 -5.74 -0.46
C LYS A 102 11.11 -5.55 0.37
N ALA A 103 10.74 -6.56 1.15
CA ALA A 103 9.48 -6.56 1.90
C ALA A 103 9.61 -6.01 3.34
N THR A 104 10.81 -5.67 3.79
CA THR A 104 11.02 -4.96 5.07
C THR A 104 11.02 -3.44 4.86
N PHE A 105 10.59 -2.72 5.88
CA PHE A 105 10.61 -1.25 5.94
C PHE A 105 11.81 -0.72 6.72
N TYR A 106 12.66 -1.58 7.24
CA TYR A 106 13.90 -1.26 7.94
C TYR A 106 15.07 -2.06 7.37
N GLY A 107 16.27 -1.54 7.54
CA GLY A 107 17.52 -2.27 7.31
C GLY A 107 17.79 -3.30 8.41
N PHE A 108 18.58 -4.34 8.13
CA PHE A 108 19.02 -5.26 9.16
C PHE A 108 19.82 -4.52 10.24
N LYS A 109 19.99 -5.16 11.41
CA LYS A 109 20.57 -4.54 12.62
C LYS A 109 21.85 -3.75 12.34
N ASP A 110 22.73 -4.26 11.49
CA ASP A 110 24.02 -3.63 11.20
C ASP A 110 23.92 -2.45 10.23
N ASP A 111 22.79 -2.30 9.54
CA ASP A 111 22.54 -1.30 8.50
C ASP A 111 21.56 -0.21 8.95
N ARG A 112 20.84 -0.39 10.06
CA ARG A 112 19.84 0.57 10.56
C ARG A 112 20.33 1.38 11.74
N LYS A 113 19.79 2.58 11.88
CA LYS A 113 19.97 3.40 13.08
C LYS A 113 19.10 2.86 14.22
N GLU A 114 19.45 3.22 15.44
CA GLU A 114 18.77 2.77 16.67
C GLU A 114 17.27 3.15 16.65
N ASP A 115 16.92 4.35 16.17
CA ASP A 115 15.56 4.89 16.19
C ASP A 115 14.74 4.54 14.93
N ASP A 116 15.31 3.84 13.94
CA ASP A 116 14.63 3.63 12.65
C ASP A 116 13.28 2.91 12.80
N ILE A 117 13.21 1.87 13.62
CA ILE A 117 11.98 1.12 13.86
C ILE A 117 10.98 1.95 14.70
N ASP A 118 11.47 2.71 15.70
CA ASP A 118 10.64 3.62 16.49
C ASP A 118 9.99 4.70 15.64
N ASN A 119 10.74 5.29 14.72
CA ASN A 119 10.22 6.29 13.79
C ASN A 119 9.13 5.71 12.89
N ILE A 120 9.28 4.46 12.43
CA ILE A 120 8.25 3.77 11.63
C ILE A 120 6.98 3.52 12.48
N TRP A 121 7.11 3.14 13.75
CA TRP A 121 5.97 3.04 14.66
C TRP A 121 5.28 4.38 14.88
N ASN A 122 6.05 5.46 15.00
CA ASN A 122 5.49 6.80 15.20
C ASN A 122 4.72 7.29 13.96
N VAL A 123 5.24 7.10 12.74
CA VAL A 123 4.48 7.45 11.52
C VAL A 123 3.25 6.58 11.34
N PHE A 124 3.30 5.31 11.74
CA PHE A 124 2.14 4.41 11.70
C PHE A 124 1.01 4.91 12.63
N GLU A 125 1.33 5.26 13.88
CA GLU A 125 0.38 5.81 14.84
C GLU A 125 -0.18 7.16 14.36
N ALA A 126 0.69 8.08 13.92
CA ALA A 126 0.29 9.38 13.40
C ALA A 126 -0.58 9.26 12.14
N ALA A 127 -0.32 8.28 11.28
CA ALA A 127 -1.17 8.01 10.11
C ALA A 127 -2.58 7.53 10.52
N ILE A 128 -2.69 6.67 11.51
CA ILE A 128 -4.01 6.24 12.02
C ILE A 128 -4.75 7.43 12.61
N ALA A 129 -4.10 8.25 13.46
CA ALA A 129 -4.70 9.45 14.05
C ALA A 129 -5.16 10.46 12.97
N LEU A 130 -4.35 10.68 11.94
CA LEU A 130 -4.71 11.55 10.82
C LEU A 130 -5.89 11.01 10.01
N ALA A 131 -5.97 9.70 9.83
CA ALA A 131 -7.09 9.07 9.11
C ALA A 131 -8.39 9.10 9.90
N ASP A 132 -8.31 8.98 11.24
CA ASP A 132 -9.46 9.02 12.13
C ASP A 132 -9.98 10.47 12.29
N GLU A 133 -9.08 11.47 12.30
CA GLU A 133 -9.42 12.89 12.34
C GLU A 133 -8.42 13.74 11.56
N ASP A 134 -8.81 14.17 10.34
CA ASP A 134 -7.98 15.04 9.49
C ASP A 134 -8.08 16.50 9.95
N ASN A 135 -7.20 16.89 10.87
CA ASN A 135 -7.06 18.24 11.38
C ASN A 135 -5.59 18.70 11.31
N GLU A 136 -5.36 20.00 11.55
CA GLU A 136 -4.04 20.62 11.44
C GLU A 136 -3.00 19.97 12.37
N ALA A 137 -3.38 19.63 13.61
CA ALA A 137 -2.47 19.03 14.57
C ALA A 137 -2.03 17.61 14.12
N ASN A 138 -2.97 16.78 13.67
CA ASN A 138 -2.67 15.43 13.17
C ASN A 138 -1.89 15.49 11.86
N ARG A 139 -2.17 16.46 10.97
CA ARG A 139 -1.34 16.70 9.76
C ARG A 139 0.09 17.08 10.12
N ALA A 140 0.29 17.94 11.11
CA ALA A 140 1.62 18.35 11.56
C ALA A 140 2.40 17.16 12.16
N GLU A 141 1.78 16.36 13.03
CA GLU A 141 2.41 15.21 13.66
C GLU A 141 2.73 14.11 12.62
N PHE A 142 1.79 13.82 11.70
CA PHE A 142 2.05 12.93 10.58
C PHE A 142 3.23 13.41 9.72
N SER A 143 3.26 14.68 9.35
CA SER A 143 4.32 15.25 8.52
C SER A 143 5.69 15.13 9.16
N LYS A 144 5.78 15.41 10.46
CA LYS A 144 7.01 15.28 11.24
C LYS A 144 7.57 13.85 11.18
N TRP A 145 6.75 12.84 11.45
CA TRP A 145 7.20 11.46 11.48
C TRP A 145 7.41 10.88 10.07
N TYR A 146 6.57 11.28 9.10
CA TYR A 146 6.75 10.91 7.71
C TYR A 146 8.11 11.37 7.18
N ASP A 147 8.48 12.64 7.41
CA ASP A 147 9.75 13.19 6.93
C ASP A 147 10.96 12.58 7.66
N LEU A 148 10.81 12.14 8.91
CA LEU A 148 11.87 11.40 9.61
C LEU A 148 12.13 10.02 9.02
N VAL A 149 11.09 9.32 8.58
CA VAL A 149 11.25 7.98 7.98
C VAL A 149 11.54 8.02 6.48
N HIS A 150 11.21 9.13 5.81
CA HIS A 150 11.31 9.29 4.35
C HIS A 150 12.69 8.89 3.80
N ASP A 151 13.76 9.28 4.47
CA ASP A 151 15.14 9.03 4.05
C ASP A 151 15.77 7.77 4.69
N GLN A 152 15.02 7.01 5.49
CA GLN A 152 15.53 5.79 6.09
C GLN A 152 15.75 4.68 5.07
N LEU A 153 16.72 3.82 5.35
CA LEU A 153 17.01 2.65 4.53
C LEU A 153 15.76 1.74 4.43
N CYS A 154 15.50 1.22 3.24
CA CYS A 154 14.40 0.33 2.92
C CYS A 154 12.99 0.97 2.82
N ILE A 155 12.80 2.22 3.21
CA ILE A 155 11.49 2.89 3.16
C ILE A 155 10.99 3.05 1.72
N ARG A 156 11.63 3.85 0.90
CA ARG A 156 11.28 4.07 -0.50
C ARG A 156 9.75 4.25 -0.71
N TRP A 157 9.25 3.89 -1.86
CA TRP A 157 7.82 3.91 -2.20
C TRP A 157 6.96 2.96 -1.34
N ASN A 158 7.59 2.01 -0.63
CA ASN A 158 6.90 1.11 0.27
C ASN A 158 6.10 1.87 1.33
N LEU A 159 6.59 3.03 1.80
CA LEU A 159 5.89 3.84 2.80
C LEU A 159 4.46 4.19 2.36
N THR A 160 4.29 4.66 1.11
CA THR A 160 2.95 5.01 0.60
C THR A 160 2.06 3.77 0.43
N MET A 161 2.65 2.61 0.14
CA MET A 161 1.92 1.34 0.10
C MET A 161 1.47 0.91 1.51
N GLY A 162 2.37 1.04 2.50
CA GLY A 162 2.06 0.75 3.91
C GLY A 162 0.94 1.63 4.46
N LEU A 163 1.00 2.93 4.21
CA LEU A 163 -0.06 3.89 4.58
C LEU A 163 -1.41 3.51 3.96
N TYR A 164 -1.41 3.18 2.68
CA TYR A 164 -2.60 2.73 1.98
C TYR A 164 -3.17 1.43 2.56
N TRP A 165 -2.34 0.44 2.92
CA TRP A 165 -2.84 -0.80 3.52
C TRP A 165 -3.63 -0.54 4.80
N ILE A 166 -3.15 0.35 5.65
CA ILE A 166 -3.75 0.57 6.98
C ILE A 166 -5.00 1.46 6.95
N ARG A 167 -5.05 2.43 6.03
CA ARG A 167 -6.17 3.38 5.89
C ARG A 167 -6.37 3.76 4.40
N PRO A 168 -6.88 2.86 3.57
CA PRO A 168 -6.91 3.03 2.12
C PRO A 168 -7.85 4.16 1.63
N TYR A 169 -8.84 4.56 2.42
CA TYR A 169 -9.68 5.71 2.09
C TYR A 169 -9.04 7.05 2.43
N SER A 170 -8.02 7.06 3.30
CA SER A 170 -7.35 8.28 3.77
C SER A 170 -6.01 8.51 3.08
N PHE A 171 -5.32 7.47 2.61
CA PHE A 171 -4.00 7.57 2.01
C PHE A 171 -3.96 7.00 0.61
N ILE A 172 -3.31 7.74 -0.30
CA ILE A 172 -3.12 7.32 -1.68
C ILE A 172 -1.89 6.41 -1.80
N ASN A 173 -2.04 5.31 -2.54
CA ASN A 173 -0.91 4.47 -2.93
C ASN A 173 -0.15 5.09 -4.10
N LEU A 174 1.17 5.23 -3.98
CA LEU A 174 2.05 5.74 -5.03
C LEU A 174 3.04 4.66 -5.53
N ASP A 175 2.57 3.43 -5.72
CA ASP A 175 3.35 2.43 -6.44
C ASP A 175 3.58 2.82 -7.92
N SER A 176 4.31 2.02 -8.67
CA SER A 176 4.65 2.36 -10.06
C SER A 176 3.42 2.49 -10.96
N ARG A 177 2.35 1.70 -10.71
CA ARG A 177 1.12 1.71 -11.51
C ARG A 177 0.28 2.95 -11.23
N ASN A 178 0.11 3.28 -9.95
CA ASN A 178 -0.61 4.49 -9.57
C ASN A 178 0.12 5.75 -10.04
N ARG A 179 1.45 5.84 -9.88
CA ARG A 179 2.22 6.99 -10.37
C ARG A 179 2.09 7.14 -11.88
N TRP A 180 2.22 6.04 -12.64
CA TRP A 180 2.02 6.06 -14.08
C TRP A 180 0.61 6.56 -14.42
N TYR A 181 -0.41 6.08 -13.72
CA TYR A 181 -1.80 6.46 -13.94
C TYR A 181 -2.03 7.96 -13.67
N LEU A 182 -1.56 8.44 -12.52
CA LEU A 182 -1.72 9.82 -12.05
C LEU A 182 -0.93 10.85 -12.88
N THR A 183 0.12 10.43 -13.57
CA THR A 183 0.95 11.32 -14.39
C THR A 183 0.63 11.25 -15.89
N ASN A 184 -0.43 10.56 -16.27
CA ASN A 184 -0.85 10.44 -17.65
C ASN A 184 -2.12 11.27 -17.92
N VAL A 185 -2.01 12.23 -18.83
CA VAL A 185 -3.12 13.11 -19.24
C VAL A 185 -4.28 12.37 -19.93
N GLU A 186 -4.05 11.13 -20.37
CA GLU A 186 -5.14 10.28 -20.87
C GLU A 186 -6.05 9.75 -19.73
N ASN A 187 -5.55 9.73 -18.51
CA ASN A 187 -6.23 9.17 -17.34
C ASN A 187 -6.72 10.26 -16.37
N MET A 188 -5.97 11.37 -16.25
CA MET A 188 -6.22 12.44 -15.30
C MET A 188 -6.22 13.80 -15.99
N PRO A 189 -6.91 14.83 -15.44
CA PRO A 189 -6.93 16.16 -16.02
C PRO A 189 -5.51 16.73 -16.16
N ALA A 190 -5.24 17.44 -17.26
CA ALA A 190 -3.92 18.00 -17.55
C ALA A 190 -3.41 18.90 -16.40
N GLU A 191 -4.28 19.75 -15.85
CA GLU A 191 -3.95 20.63 -14.72
C GLU A 191 -3.51 19.84 -13.47
N PHE A 192 -4.19 18.71 -13.18
CA PHE A 192 -3.79 17.82 -12.10
C PHE A 192 -2.42 17.20 -12.39
N VAL A 193 -2.23 16.67 -13.61
CA VAL A 193 -0.95 16.05 -14.00
C VAL A 193 0.21 17.03 -13.88
N ASP A 194 0.04 18.26 -14.35
CA ASP A 194 1.08 19.31 -14.26
C ASP A 194 1.41 19.66 -12.80
N ALA A 195 0.40 19.70 -11.93
CA ALA A 195 0.58 20.02 -10.50
C ALA A 195 1.33 18.90 -9.73
N VAL A 196 1.10 17.62 -10.08
CA VAL A 196 1.59 16.49 -9.28
C VAL A 196 2.84 15.81 -9.85
N LYS A 197 3.05 15.86 -11.16
CA LYS A 197 4.11 15.10 -11.85
C LYS A 197 5.50 15.33 -11.28
N SER A 198 5.87 16.58 -10.97
CA SER A 198 7.17 16.91 -10.39
C SER A 198 7.33 16.42 -8.95
N LYS A 199 6.21 16.29 -8.21
CA LYS A 199 6.17 15.88 -6.81
C LYS A 199 6.31 14.38 -6.59
N ILE A 200 5.91 13.59 -7.58
CA ILE A 200 5.96 12.11 -7.52
C ILE A 200 6.95 11.48 -8.51
N ASN A 201 7.94 12.24 -8.98
CA ASN A 201 9.08 11.69 -9.74
C ASN A 201 10.10 10.95 -8.85
N LYS A 202 10.13 11.27 -7.56
CA LYS A 202 10.83 10.60 -6.46
C LYS A 202 9.85 10.44 -5.30
N LEU A 203 10.22 9.68 -4.26
CA LEU A 203 9.39 9.60 -3.06
C LEU A 203 9.15 11.03 -2.54
N PRO A 204 7.88 11.48 -2.42
CA PRO A 204 7.56 12.82 -1.92
C PRO A 204 7.89 12.94 -0.43
N ASN A 205 8.25 14.13 0.03
CA ASN A 205 8.19 14.48 1.44
C ASN A 205 6.72 14.59 1.89
N ALA A 206 6.48 14.78 3.19
CA ALA A 206 5.13 14.82 3.75
C ALA A 206 4.24 15.89 3.10
N ALA A 207 4.77 17.11 2.89
CA ALA A 207 4.02 18.21 2.31
C ALA A 207 3.58 17.88 0.87
N ASP A 208 4.49 17.36 0.04
CA ASP A 208 4.18 16.95 -1.32
C ASP A 208 3.24 15.73 -1.36
N TYR A 209 3.41 14.77 -0.45
CA TYR A 209 2.52 13.62 -0.33
C TYR A 209 1.08 14.03 0.01
N LEU A 210 0.90 14.87 1.02
CA LEU A 210 -0.42 15.38 1.41
C LEU A 210 -1.03 16.25 0.30
N PHE A 211 -0.22 17.07 -0.38
CA PHE A 211 -0.68 17.84 -1.54
C PHE A 211 -1.21 16.90 -2.65
N VAL A 212 -0.45 15.87 -3.02
CA VAL A 212 -0.86 14.90 -4.06
C VAL A 212 -2.14 14.17 -3.65
N LYS A 213 -2.22 13.74 -2.38
CA LYS A 213 -3.41 13.10 -1.80
C LYS A 213 -4.63 14.00 -1.94
N ASP A 214 -4.55 15.24 -1.46
CA ASP A 214 -5.68 16.15 -1.44
C ASP A 214 -6.09 16.60 -2.86
N SER A 215 -5.11 16.91 -3.73
CA SER A 215 -5.37 17.25 -5.14
C SER A 215 -6.02 16.10 -5.90
N CYS A 216 -5.60 14.86 -5.62
CA CYS A 216 -6.22 13.68 -6.23
C CYS A 216 -7.69 13.55 -5.81
N MET A 217 -8.00 13.70 -4.53
CA MET A 217 -9.39 13.63 -4.06
C MET A 217 -10.26 14.75 -4.65
N THR A 218 -9.72 15.97 -4.77
CA THR A 218 -10.38 17.09 -5.44
C THR A 218 -10.70 16.72 -6.89
N ALA A 219 -9.71 16.25 -7.66
CA ALA A 219 -9.91 15.83 -9.04
C ALA A 219 -10.95 14.71 -9.18
N LEU A 220 -10.98 13.73 -8.25
CA LEU A 220 -12.00 12.67 -8.26
C LEU A 220 -13.41 13.18 -7.96
N ASN A 221 -13.55 14.17 -7.09
CA ASN A 221 -14.83 14.75 -6.71
C ASN A 221 -15.41 15.65 -7.85
N GLU A 222 -14.55 16.41 -8.49
CA GLU A 222 -14.91 17.35 -9.56
C GLU A 222 -15.07 16.66 -10.92
N GLY A 223 -14.32 15.58 -11.16
CA GLY A 223 -14.33 14.85 -12.42
C GLY A 223 -15.49 13.86 -12.56
N SER A 224 -15.76 13.50 -13.82
CA SER A 224 -16.78 12.50 -14.18
C SER A 224 -16.23 11.07 -14.14
N TYR A 225 -15.43 10.73 -13.13
CA TYR A 225 -14.89 9.38 -12.97
C TYR A 225 -15.92 8.40 -12.41
N GLU A 226 -15.85 7.13 -12.84
CA GLU A 226 -16.64 6.03 -12.26
C GLU A 226 -16.18 5.66 -10.85
N TYR A 227 -14.96 6.04 -10.48
CA TYR A 227 -14.34 5.82 -9.18
C TYR A 227 -14.23 7.13 -8.40
N LYS A 228 -14.48 7.07 -7.08
CA LYS A 228 -14.61 8.24 -6.21
C LYS A 228 -13.72 8.20 -4.97
N ASN A 229 -12.85 7.21 -4.87
CA ASN A 229 -11.96 7.02 -3.72
C ASN A 229 -10.65 6.34 -4.15
N TYR A 230 -9.63 6.35 -3.27
CA TYR A 230 -8.33 5.77 -3.58
C TYR A 230 -8.35 4.25 -3.81
N PRO A 231 -9.13 3.42 -3.08
CA PRO A 231 -9.25 2.01 -3.40
C PRO A 231 -9.73 1.74 -4.82
N GLU A 232 -10.74 2.45 -5.26
CA GLU A 232 -11.24 2.33 -6.62
C GLU A 232 -10.24 2.86 -7.64
N LEU A 233 -9.63 4.02 -7.39
CA LEU A 233 -8.53 4.55 -8.22
C LEU A 233 -7.40 3.53 -8.39
N SER A 234 -6.92 2.95 -7.28
CA SER A 234 -5.82 1.97 -7.30
C SER A 234 -6.19 0.71 -8.10
N TYR A 235 -7.43 0.25 -7.97
CA TYR A 235 -7.96 -0.85 -8.77
C TYR A 235 -8.00 -0.52 -10.26
N TYR A 236 -8.52 0.67 -10.63
CA TYR A 236 -8.55 1.10 -12.03
C TYR A 236 -7.16 1.30 -12.61
N ALA A 237 -6.24 1.90 -11.87
CA ALA A 237 -4.84 2.06 -12.28
C ALA A 237 -4.18 0.70 -12.54
N TRP A 238 -4.42 -0.29 -11.65
CA TRP A 238 -3.95 -1.67 -11.86
C TRP A 238 -4.58 -2.29 -13.11
N MET A 239 -5.89 -2.23 -13.26
CA MET A 239 -6.62 -2.83 -14.39
C MET A 239 -6.17 -2.25 -15.73
N ILE A 240 -6.06 -0.91 -15.84
CA ILE A 240 -5.63 -0.24 -17.07
C ILE A 240 -4.17 -0.56 -17.39
N SER A 241 -3.28 -0.58 -16.37
CA SER A 241 -1.86 -0.93 -16.57
C SER A 241 -1.68 -2.37 -17.07
N GLU A 242 -2.47 -3.32 -16.57
CA GLU A 242 -2.46 -4.71 -17.07
C GLU A 242 -2.90 -4.79 -18.54
N GLN A 243 -3.94 -4.04 -18.92
CA GLN A 243 -4.39 -3.98 -20.30
C GLN A 243 -3.29 -3.44 -21.23
N VAL A 244 -2.63 -2.34 -20.85
CA VAL A 244 -1.53 -1.75 -21.63
C VAL A 244 -0.37 -2.73 -21.77
N ASN A 245 0.03 -3.39 -20.69
CA ASN A 245 1.10 -4.39 -20.71
C ASN A 245 0.76 -5.57 -21.64
N GLN A 246 -0.46 -6.06 -21.59
CA GLN A 246 -0.91 -7.15 -22.46
C GLN A 246 -0.96 -6.72 -23.92
N GLU A 247 -1.41 -5.50 -24.24
CA GLU A 247 -1.37 -4.95 -25.60
C GLU A 247 0.07 -4.87 -26.14
N ASP A 248 1.02 -4.46 -25.31
CA ASP A 248 2.42 -4.36 -25.71
C ASP A 248 3.05 -5.75 -25.96
N VAL A 249 2.72 -6.74 -25.15
CA VAL A 249 3.13 -8.14 -25.38
C VAL A 249 2.55 -8.65 -26.70
N TYR A 250 1.26 -8.37 -26.96
CA TYR A 250 0.57 -8.80 -28.19
C TYR A 250 1.20 -8.18 -29.44
N LYS A 251 1.50 -6.87 -29.41
CA LYS A 251 2.18 -6.17 -30.50
C LYS A 251 3.59 -6.74 -30.75
N ARG A 252 4.36 -7.05 -29.69
CA ARG A 252 5.71 -7.64 -29.82
C ARG A 252 5.68 -9.04 -30.44
N GLN A 253 4.58 -9.78 -30.31
CA GLN A 253 4.38 -11.09 -30.94
C GLN A 253 3.91 -11.01 -32.41
N GLY A 254 3.79 -9.79 -32.98
CA GLY A 254 3.46 -9.58 -34.39
C GLY A 254 1.97 -9.64 -34.73
N TYR A 255 1.09 -9.62 -33.74
CA TYR A 255 -0.35 -9.59 -33.95
C TYR A 255 -0.84 -8.15 -34.12
N ASN A 256 -1.35 -7.80 -35.32
CA ASN A 256 -1.82 -6.46 -35.66
C ASN A 256 -3.29 -6.22 -35.31
N GLU A 257 -4.08 -7.26 -35.00
CA GLU A 257 -5.50 -7.14 -34.69
C GLU A 257 -5.81 -7.57 -33.25
N ARG A 258 -6.61 -6.76 -32.56
CA ARG A 258 -7.07 -7.04 -31.17
C ARG A 258 -8.13 -8.15 -31.18
N PRO A 259 -8.07 -9.14 -30.26
CA PRO A 259 -9.18 -10.06 -30.08
C PRO A 259 -10.50 -9.34 -29.79
N ALA A 260 -11.63 -9.83 -30.31
CA ALA A 260 -12.94 -9.19 -30.19
C ALA A 260 -13.38 -8.91 -28.74
N TYR A 261 -12.96 -9.75 -27.81
CA TYR A 261 -13.18 -9.62 -26.35
C TYR A 261 -12.57 -8.32 -25.77
N TRP A 262 -11.48 -7.78 -26.36
CA TRP A 262 -10.82 -6.53 -25.94
C TRP A 262 -11.58 -5.26 -26.39
N LYS A 263 -12.36 -5.35 -27.48
CA LYS A 263 -13.10 -4.20 -28.00
C LYS A 263 -14.18 -3.71 -27.03
N ASN A 264 -14.74 -4.60 -26.23
CA ASN A 264 -15.80 -4.25 -25.27
C ASN A 264 -15.26 -3.60 -23.97
N LYS A 265 -13.97 -3.81 -23.59
CA LYS A 265 -13.38 -3.17 -22.41
C LYS A 265 -12.88 -1.74 -22.66
N ILE A 266 -12.64 -1.36 -23.91
CA ILE A 266 -12.14 -0.03 -24.31
C ILE A 266 -13.28 0.99 -24.49
N SER A 267 -14.55 0.55 -24.55
CA SER A 267 -15.69 1.50 -24.60
C SER A 267 -15.73 2.37 -23.33
N ILE A 268 -15.14 1.90 -22.22
CA ILE A 268 -14.98 2.66 -20.97
C ILE A 268 -14.06 3.88 -21.18
N ARG A 269 -13.02 3.79 -22.04
CA ARG A 269 -12.12 4.92 -22.34
C ARG A 269 -12.72 6.03 -23.23
N ARG A 270 -13.74 5.73 -24.05
CA ARG A 270 -14.26 6.66 -25.08
C ARG A 270 -15.52 7.41 -24.68
N SER A 271 -16.14 7.09 -23.56
CA SER A 271 -17.31 7.83 -23.07
C SER A 271 -16.93 9.13 -22.33
N TYR A 272 -15.65 9.49 -22.24
CA TYR A 272 -15.13 10.64 -21.49
C TYR A 272 -14.21 11.56 -22.30
N ALA A 273 -14.27 11.52 -23.64
CA ALA A 273 -13.63 12.51 -24.52
C ALA A 273 -14.66 13.53 -25.01
#